data_12d353ae9288b757ee996fe829685d92
#
_entry.id   12d353ae9288b757ee996fe829685d92
#
_cell.length_a   1.000
_cell.length_b   1.000
_cell.length_c   1.000
_cell.angle_alpha   90.00
_cell.angle_beta   90.00
_cell.angle_gamma   90.00
#
_symmetry.space_group_name_H-M   'P 1'
#
loop_
_entity.id
_entity.type
_entity.pdbx_description
1 polymer ?
#
loop_
_entity_poly.entity_id
_entity_poly.type
_entity_poly.pdbx_seq_one_letter_code
_entity_poly.pdbx_strand_id
1 'polypeptide(L)'
;MECARLTRYGLLSVTGDDARAFLHAQLTKDIENLPPGRATLAGWCSAKGRLLASLLVIPAAQGFLLQLSRDLAPGVARKLSMFVLRAKVRIADVSETWAQFGVWGDGATGPAEPNAISHRGNIITVHVGEARYLVLGPANEVALAPTTGEESWTLQEIRAGRPLITAATQDKFVPQMVNFDELGGVDFRKGCYPGQEIVARAQYRGQVKRRMVGARAPAGVDLRPGQEFKGGTVIDVAPAEDGSELLAVMPI
;
A
#
# COMPACT_ATOMS: atom_id res chain seq x y z
N MET A 1 22.03 4.12 8.87
CA MET A 1 20.57 4.37 8.83
C MET A 1 20.29 5.39 7.74
N GLU A 2 19.48 5.00 6.78
CA GLU A 2 18.97 5.86 5.72
C GLU A 2 17.55 6.34 6.07
N CYS A 3 17.20 7.55 5.63
CA CYS A 3 15.88 8.14 5.88
C CYS A 3 15.43 8.94 4.65
N ALA A 4 14.24 8.69 4.15
CA ALA A 4 13.63 9.42 3.06
C ALA A 4 12.25 9.95 3.46
N ARG A 5 11.94 11.20 3.09
CA ARG A 5 10.59 11.74 3.22
C ARG A 5 9.73 11.19 2.08
N LEU A 6 8.54 10.65 2.44
CA LEU A 6 7.66 9.99 1.49
C LEU A 6 6.55 10.95 1.04
N THR A 7 6.70 11.52 -0.15
CA THR A 7 5.77 12.50 -0.74
C THR A 7 4.84 11.88 -1.78
N ARG A 8 5.23 10.76 -2.36
CA ARG A 8 4.41 9.99 -3.32
C ARG A 8 3.29 9.19 -2.66
N TYR A 9 3.27 9.13 -1.32
CA TYR A 9 2.23 8.46 -0.55
C TYR A 9 1.24 9.46 0.02
N GLY A 10 -0.05 9.17 -0.17
CA GLY A 10 -1.15 9.83 0.52
C GLY A 10 -1.52 9.07 1.80
N LEU A 11 -2.27 9.73 2.65
CA LEU A 11 -2.75 9.16 3.91
C LEU A 11 -4.21 9.55 4.14
N LEU A 12 -5.08 8.55 4.27
CA LEU A 12 -6.46 8.77 4.68
C LEU A 12 -6.64 8.38 6.14
N SER A 13 -7.37 9.17 6.88
CA SER A 13 -7.88 8.80 8.19
C SER A 13 -9.30 8.26 8.05
N VAL A 14 -9.62 7.15 8.72
CA VAL A 14 -10.94 6.54 8.78
C VAL A 14 -11.30 6.35 10.24
N THR A 15 -12.24 7.17 10.73
CA THR A 15 -12.60 7.26 12.15
C THR A 15 -14.09 7.00 12.35
N GLY A 16 -14.49 6.73 13.59
CA GLY A 16 -15.88 6.49 14.00
C GLY A 16 -16.14 5.06 14.46
N ASP A 17 -17.26 4.87 15.16
CA ASP A 17 -17.60 3.60 15.82
C ASP A 17 -17.66 2.42 14.85
N ASP A 18 -18.11 2.67 13.61
CA ASP A 18 -18.28 1.64 12.59
C ASP A 18 -17.08 1.53 11.63
N ALA A 19 -15.98 2.26 11.86
CA ALA A 19 -14.84 2.30 10.93
C ALA A 19 -14.25 0.92 10.63
N ARG A 20 -14.14 0.05 11.64
CA ARG A 20 -13.62 -1.31 11.51
C ARG A 20 -14.50 -2.18 10.62
N ALA A 21 -15.79 -2.24 10.92
CA ALA A 21 -16.77 -3.03 10.15
C ALA A 21 -16.90 -2.48 8.71
N PHE A 22 -16.88 -1.16 8.55
CA PHE A 22 -16.90 -0.52 7.24
C PHE A 22 -15.69 -0.93 6.39
N LEU A 23 -14.48 -0.80 6.92
CA LEU A 23 -13.28 -1.19 6.19
C LEU A 23 -13.25 -2.69 5.90
N HIS A 24 -13.71 -3.51 6.85
CA HIS A 24 -13.85 -4.95 6.62
C HIS A 24 -14.77 -5.24 5.41
N ALA A 25 -15.90 -4.55 5.28
CA ALA A 25 -16.81 -4.72 4.16
C ALA A 25 -16.31 -4.14 2.81
N GLN A 26 -15.30 -3.27 2.82
CA GLN A 26 -14.78 -2.61 1.62
C GLN A 26 -13.47 -3.24 1.10
N LEU A 27 -12.63 -3.79 1.97
CA LEU A 27 -11.28 -4.19 1.63
C LEU A 27 -11.13 -5.71 1.46
N THR A 28 -10.10 -6.12 0.75
CA THR A 28 -9.80 -7.54 0.49
C THR A 28 -9.30 -8.30 1.73
N LYS A 29 -8.92 -7.59 2.81
CA LYS A 29 -8.33 -8.16 4.03
C LYS A 29 -9.34 -8.17 5.18
N ASP A 30 -9.22 -9.15 6.05
CA ASP A 30 -9.97 -9.19 7.31
C ASP A 30 -9.47 -8.08 8.24
N ILE A 31 -10.27 -7.00 8.31
CA ILE A 31 -10.01 -5.87 9.20
C ILE A 31 -10.70 -6.08 10.55
N GLU A 32 -11.76 -6.89 10.60
CA GLU A 32 -12.50 -7.15 11.83
C GLU A 32 -11.60 -7.78 12.90
N ASN A 33 -10.80 -8.76 12.50
CA ASN A 33 -9.89 -9.48 13.38
C ASN A 33 -8.45 -8.91 13.36
N LEU A 34 -8.22 -7.76 12.76
CA LEU A 34 -6.89 -7.14 12.75
C LEU A 34 -6.51 -6.64 14.15
N PRO A 35 -5.41 -7.15 14.74
CA PRO A 35 -4.93 -6.70 16.05
C PRO A 35 -4.55 -5.22 16.06
N PRO A 36 -4.79 -4.48 17.16
CA PRO A 36 -4.46 -3.05 17.25
C PRO A 36 -2.97 -2.73 17.03
N GLY A 37 -2.10 -3.65 17.38
CA GLY A 37 -0.64 -3.50 17.24
C GLY A 37 -0.06 -3.97 15.91
N ARG A 38 -0.89 -4.23 14.89
CA ARG A 38 -0.40 -4.73 13.58
C ARG A 38 -1.03 -4.00 12.42
N ALA A 39 -0.19 -3.59 11.48
CA ALA A 39 -0.61 -3.12 10.17
C ALA A 39 -0.85 -4.30 9.22
N THR A 40 -1.54 -4.07 8.10
CA THR A 40 -1.72 -5.08 7.06
C THR A 40 -1.85 -4.45 5.68
N LEU A 41 -1.38 -5.16 4.66
CA LEU A 41 -1.72 -4.82 3.28
C LEU A 41 -3.18 -5.18 3.01
N ALA A 42 -3.83 -4.39 2.18
CA ALA A 42 -5.17 -4.66 1.69
C ALA A 42 -5.39 -4.04 0.32
N GLY A 43 -6.24 -4.64 -0.50
CA GLY A 43 -6.72 -4.05 -1.74
C GLY A 43 -8.08 -3.41 -1.55
N TRP A 44 -8.33 -2.31 -2.23
CA TRP A 44 -9.68 -1.84 -2.50
C TRP A 44 -10.01 -2.09 -3.95
N CYS A 45 -11.07 -2.83 -4.23
CA CYS A 45 -11.39 -3.31 -5.57
C CYS A 45 -12.65 -2.67 -6.14
N SER A 46 -12.71 -2.58 -7.48
CA SER A 46 -13.94 -2.35 -8.21
C SER A 46 -14.84 -3.59 -8.20
N ALA A 47 -16.10 -3.46 -8.58
CA ALA A 47 -17.02 -4.60 -8.75
C ALA A 47 -16.48 -5.65 -9.75
N LYS A 48 -15.55 -5.28 -10.62
CA LYS A 48 -14.86 -6.20 -11.54
C LYS A 48 -13.65 -6.90 -10.90
N GLY A 49 -13.46 -6.79 -9.59
CA GLY A 49 -12.36 -7.41 -8.84
C GLY A 49 -10.98 -6.82 -9.15
N ARG A 50 -10.91 -5.63 -9.76
CA ARG A 50 -9.64 -4.97 -10.08
C ARG A 50 -9.30 -3.94 -9.02
N LEU A 51 -8.01 -3.85 -8.69
CA LEU A 51 -7.51 -2.93 -7.68
C LEU A 51 -7.72 -1.47 -8.09
N LEU A 52 -8.48 -0.75 -7.27
CA LEU A 52 -8.61 0.70 -7.31
C LEU A 52 -7.52 1.38 -6.49
N ALA A 53 -7.01 0.70 -5.45
CA ALA A 53 -5.87 1.12 -4.65
C ALA A 53 -5.22 -0.09 -3.96
N SER A 54 -3.91 -0.03 -3.78
CA SER A 54 -3.16 -0.82 -2.80
C SER A 54 -3.03 0.02 -1.52
N LEU A 55 -3.29 -0.59 -0.37
CA LEU A 55 -3.38 0.09 0.91
C LEU A 55 -2.48 -0.60 1.93
N LEU A 56 -1.77 0.18 2.74
CA LEU A 56 -1.31 -0.28 4.05
C LEU A 56 -2.31 0.25 5.08
N VAL A 57 -3.03 -0.66 5.73
CA VAL A 57 -4.00 -0.36 6.78
C VAL A 57 -3.30 -0.38 8.12
N ILE A 58 -3.32 0.74 8.82
CA ILE A 58 -2.61 0.95 10.08
C ILE A 58 -3.64 1.30 11.15
N PRO A 59 -3.89 0.42 12.14
CA PRO A 59 -4.67 0.78 13.33
C PRO A 59 -4.09 2.00 14.03
N ALA A 60 -4.94 2.94 14.41
CA ALA A 60 -4.60 4.16 15.13
C ALA A 60 -5.56 4.37 16.29
N ALA A 61 -5.25 5.31 17.20
CA ALA A 61 -6.03 5.52 18.43
C ALA A 61 -7.53 5.78 18.21
N GLN A 62 -7.89 6.41 17.09
CA GLN A 62 -9.29 6.77 16.78
C GLN A 62 -9.84 6.08 15.52
N GLY A 63 -9.30 4.89 15.17
CA GLY A 63 -9.73 4.16 13.98
C GLY A 63 -8.55 3.63 13.17
N PHE A 64 -8.42 4.08 11.91
CA PHE A 64 -7.39 3.58 11.00
C PHE A 64 -6.79 4.70 10.16
N LEU A 65 -5.53 4.52 9.80
CA LEU A 65 -4.87 5.24 8.73
C LEU A 65 -4.69 4.31 7.54
N LEU A 66 -4.96 4.82 6.34
CA LEU A 66 -4.76 4.09 5.08
C LEU A 66 -3.68 4.83 4.29
N GLN A 67 -2.50 4.21 4.16
CA GLN A 67 -1.47 4.71 3.26
C GLN A 67 -1.70 4.14 1.87
N LEU A 68 -1.62 5.01 0.85
CA LEU A 68 -1.84 4.67 -0.56
C LEU A 68 -1.03 5.61 -1.46
N SER A 69 -1.15 5.47 -2.78
CA SER A 69 -0.54 6.44 -3.69
C SER A 69 -1.20 7.82 -3.55
N ARG A 70 -0.38 8.86 -3.51
CA ARG A 70 -0.80 10.25 -3.31
C ARG A 70 -1.80 10.72 -4.37
N ASP A 71 -1.56 10.36 -5.62
CA ASP A 71 -2.40 10.73 -6.76
C ASP A 71 -3.81 10.11 -6.69
N LEU A 72 -3.98 9.01 -5.93
CA LEU A 72 -5.27 8.36 -5.72
C LEU A 72 -6.01 8.85 -4.47
N ALA A 73 -5.32 9.42 -3.47
CA ALA A 73 -5.88 9.68 -2.15
C ALA A 73 -7.17 10.51 -2.19
N PRO A 74 -7.27 11.65 -2.90
CA PRO A 74 -8.51 12.43 -2.94
C PRO A 74 -9.68 11.69 -3.60
N GLY A 75 -9.38 10.94 -4.67
CA GLY A 75 -10.38 10.16 -5.40
C GLY A 75 -10.89 8.96 -4.58
N VAL A 76 -10.00 8.28 -3.88
CA VAL A 76 -10.32 7.16 -2.99
C VAL A 76 -11.15 7.64 -1.80
N ALA A 77 -10.73 8.73 -1.12
CA ALA A 77 -11.48 9.31 -0.02
C ALA A 77 -12.92 9.63 -0.42
N ARG A 78 -13.10 10.34 -1.54
CA ARG A 78 -14.43 10.70 -2.05
C ARG A 78 -15.28 9.47 -2.39
N LYS A 79 -14.71 8.48 -3.10
CA LYS A 79 -15.45 7.28 -3.51
C LYS A 79 -15.80 6.39 -2.32
N LEU A 80 -14.87 6.17 -1.37
CA LEU A 80 -15.17 5.42 -0.15
C LEU A 80 -16.26 6.08 0.68
N SER A 81 -16.26 7.42 0.78
CA SER A 81 -17.30 8.17 1.51
C SER A 81 -18.71 7.96 0.94
N MET A 82 -18.84 7.64 -0.35
CA MET A 82 -20.14 7.32 -0.96
C MET A 82 -20.75 6.01 -0.44
N PHE A 83 -19.95 5.11 0.11
CA PHE A 83 -20.39 3.83 0.70
C PHE A 83 -20.67 3.92 2.20
N VAL A 84 -20.37 5.05 2.85
CA VAL A 84 -20.59 5.21 4.30
C VAL A 84 -22.08 5.16 4.67
N LEU A 85 -22.96 5.66 3.83
CA LEU A 85 -24.43 5.65 3.98
C LEU A 85 -24.88 6.04 5.42
N ARG A 86 -25.28 5.03 6.24
CA ARG A 86 -25.77 5.19 7.62
C ARG A 86 -24.71 4.86 8.67
N ALA A 87 -23.53 4.39 8.27
CA ALA A 87 -22.47 4.02 9.20
C ALA A 87 -21.86 5.27 9.88
N LYS A 88 -21.50 5.14 11.13
CA LYS A 88 -20.81 6.20 11.88
C LYS A 88 -19.32 6.19 11.51
N VAL A 89 -19.01 6.64 10.30
CA VAL A 89 -17.66 6.67 9.73
C VAL A 89 -17.38 8.04 9.13
N ARG A 90 -16.20 8.56 9.39
CA ARG A 90 -15.64 9.75 8.75
C ARG A 90 -14.35 9.38 8.03
N ILE A 91 -14.23 9.77 6.77
CA ILE A 91 -13.02 9.57 5.95
C ILE A 91 -12.49 10.96 5.60
N ALA A 92 -11.20 11.18 5.86
CA ALA A 92 -10.54 12.44 5.53
C ALA A 92 -9.17 12.18 4.91
N ASP A 93 -8.80 12.95 3.89
CA ASP A 93 -7.44 13.00 3.38
C ASP A 93 -6.61 13.90 4.33
N VAL A 94 -5.68 13.27 5.03
CA VAL A 94 -4.79 13.94 6.00
C VAL A 94 -3.35 14.05 5.48
N SER A 95 -3.15 13.81 4.21
CA SER A 95 -1.84 13.76 3.58
C SER A 95 -1.01 15.04 3.75
N GLU A 96 -1.65 16.22 3.83
CA GLU A 96 -0.95 17.51 4.00
C GLU A 96 -0.58 17.79 5.46
N THR A 97 -1.32 17.21 6.40
CA THR A 97 -1.14 17.48 7.83
C THR A 97 -0.26 16.43 8.53
N TRP A 98 0.04 15.33 7.84
CA TRP A 98 0.89 14.25 8.31
C TRP A 98 2.18 14.18 7.51
N ALA A 99 3.29 13.91 8.20
CA ALA A 99 4.55 13.56 7.58
C ALA A 99 4.73 12.04 7.58
N GLN A 100 5.33 11.51 6.52
CA GLN A 100 5.65 10.11 6.35
C GLN A 100 7.11 9.97 5.96
N PHE A 101 7.83 9.05 6.61
CA PHE A 101 9.23 8.77 6.35
C PHE A 101 9.47 7.28 6.24
N GLY A 102 10.28 6.87 5.26
CA GLY A 102 10.89 5.56 5.21
C GLY A 102 12.25 5.61 5.92
N VAL A 103 12.50 4.64 6.81
CA VAL A 103 13.76 4.51 7.56
C VAL A 103 14.26 3.09 7.40
N TRP A 104 15.54 2.90 7.01
CA TRP A 104 16.11 1.56 6.80
C TRP A 104 17.63 1.50 6.97
N GLY A 105 18.19 0.29 6.83
CA GLY A 105 19.63 0.03 6.91
C GLY A 105 20.17 -0.04 8.32
N ASP A 106 21.48 -0.12 8.44
CA ASP A 106 22.17 -0.31 9.72
C ASP A 106 21.85 0.80 10.73
N GLY A 107 21.41 0.39 11.92
CA GLY A 107 20.99 1.30 12.99
C GLY A 107 19.54 1.80 12.88
N ALA A 108 18.77 1.38 11.87
CA ALA A 108 17.34 1.61 11.88
C ALA A 108 16.68 0.74 12.97
N THR A 109 15.83 1.35 13.79
CA THR A 109 15.18 0.67 14.92
C THR A 109 13.68 0.92 14.94
N GLY A 110 12.93 -0.09 15.42
CA GLY A 110 11.48 -0.03 15.53
C GLY A 110 10.93 -1.33 16.12
N PRO A 111 9.65 -1.63 15.92
CA PRO A 111 9.05 -2.89 16.34
C PRO A 111 9.79 -4.09 15.73
N ALA A 112 9.97 -5.16 16.54
CA ALA A 112 10.79 -6.31 16.12
C ALA A 112 10.14 -7.15 15.01
N GLU A 113 8.83 -7.37 15.08
CA GLU A 113 8.13 -8.25 14.14
C GLU A 113 7.62 -7.50 12.91
N PRO A 114 7.67 -8.11 11.71
CA PRO A 114 7.04 -7.55 10.51
C PRO A 114 5.56 -7.21 10.73
N ASN A 115 5.14 -6.07 10.22
CA ASN A 115 3.82 -5.46 10.39
C ASN A 115 3.46 -5.03 11.82
N ALA A 116 4.34 -5.21 12.81
CA ALA A 116 4.11 -4.67 14.15
C ALA A 116 4.19 -3.14 14.14
N ILE A 117 3.42 -2.55 15.04
CA ILE A 117 3.29 -1.11 15.23
C ILE A 117 3.81 -0.73 16.62
N SER A 118 4.53 0.36 16.72
CA SER A 118 4.80 1.04 17.99
C SER A 118 4.36 2.50 17.92
N HIS A 119 4.02 3.04 19.10
CA HIS A 119 3.57 4.42 19.24
C HIS A 119 4.51 5.19 20.18
N ARG A 120 4.83 6.43 19.79
CA ARG A 120 5.49 7.41 20.65
C ARG A 120 4.72 8.72 20.55
N GLY A 121 3.80 8.96 21.47
CA GLY A 121 2.81 10.02 21.33
C GLY A 121 1.92 9.78 20.10
N ASN A 122 1.83 10.76 19.22
CA ASN A 122 1.10 10.65 17.97
C ASN A 122 1.92 10.08 16.80
N ILE A 123 3.21 9.78 17.04
CA ILE A 123 4.08 9.19 16.03
C ILE A 123 3.90 7.66 16.04
N ILE A 124 3.67 7.12 14.87
CA ILE A 124 3.47 5.69 14.62
C ILE A 124 4.69 5.18 13.84
N THR A 125 5.28 4.10 14.30
CA THR A 125 6.32 3.36 13.56
C THR A 125 5.80 1.99 13.21
N VAL A 126 5.83 1.65 11.92
CA VAL A 126 5.41 0.34 11.39
C VAL A 126 6.63 -0.39 10.84
N HIS A 127 6.87 -1.61 11.25
CA HIS A 127 7.88 -2.48 10.63
C HIS A 127 7.34 -3.04 9.32
N VAL A 128 7.87 -2.60 8.19
CA VAL A 128 7.39 -3.04 6.87
C VAL A 128 8.22 -4.17 6.24
N GLY A 129 9.09 -4.80 7.03
CA GLY A 129 9.92 -5.94 6.67
C GLY A 129 11.39 -5.57 6.39
N GLU A 130 12.30 -6.52 6.55
CA GLU A 130 13.74 -6.39 6.22
C GLU A 130 14.44 -5.17 6.85
N ALA A 131 14.24 -4.95 8.16
CA ALA A 131 14.76 -3.78 8.89
C ALA A 131 14.38 -2.43 8.25
N ARG A 132 13.21 -2.36 7.62
CA ARG A 132 12.60 -1.15 7.08
C ARG A 132 11.40 -0.73 7.91
N TYR A 133 11.33 0.55 8.19
CA TYR A 133 10.31 1.13 9.04
C TYR A 133 9.63 2.30 8.34
N LEU A 134 8.31 2.34 8.38
CA LEU A 134 7.52 3.50 8.04
C LEU A 134 7.26 4.28 9.32
N VAL A 135 7.69 5.54 9.37
CA VAL A 135 7.42 6.47 10.47
C VAL A 135 6.44 7.52 9.98
N LEU A 136 5.32 7.68 10.69
CA LEU A 136 4.30 8.67 10.32
C LEU A 136 3.72 9.33 11.57
N GLY A 137 3.32 10.60 11.42
CA GLY A 137 2.76 11.41 12.50
C GLY A 137 2.37 12.81 12.01
N PRO A 138 1.73 13.62 12.88
CA PRO A 138 1.50 15.02 12.57
C PRO A 138 2.77 15.71 12.11
N ALA A 139 2.71 16.50 11.05
CA ALA A 139 3.90 17.04 10.38
C ALA A 139 4.79 17.91 11.29
N ASN A 140 4.18 18.52 12.30
CA ASN A 140 4.88 19.34 13.31
C ASN A 140 5.51 18.52 14.47
N GLU A 141 5.22 17.21 14.55
CA GLU A 141 5.73 16.35 15.63
C GLU A 141 6.83 15.40 15.15
N VAL A 142 6.90 15.10 13.85
CA VAL A 142 7.91 14.19 13.30
C VAL A 142 9.20 14.95 13.01
N ALA A 143 10.20 14.79 13.89
CA ALA A 143 11.51 15.47 13.82
C ALA A 143 12.55 14.57 13.12
N LEU A 144 12.27 14.08 11.91
CA LEU A 144 13.21 13.34 11.08
C LEU A 144 13.71 14.21 9.93
N ALA A 145 15.03 14.16 9.68
CA ALA A 145 15.66 14.80 8.53
C ALA A 145 15.99 13.74 7.47
N PRO A 146 15.56 13.92 6.21
CA PRO A 146 15.95 13.01 5.13
C PRO A 146 17.47 12.99 4.93
N THR A 147 18.03 11.80 4.75
CA THR A 147 19.44 11.60 4.39
C THR A 147 19.60 11.26 2.91
N THR A 148 18.48 10.86 2.25
CA THR A 148 18.46 10.47 0.84
C THR A 148 17.11 10.82 0.19
N GLY A 149 17.02 10.70 -1.14
CA GLY A 149 15.80 10.92 -1.91
C GLY A 149 14.76 9.81 -1.75
N GLU A 150 13.52 10.09 -2.09
CA GLU A 150 12.40 9.14 -2.01
C GLU A 150 12.57 7.95 -2.97
N GLU A 151 13.32 8.13 -4.06
CA GLU A 151 13.64 7.06 -5.02
C GLU A 151 14.39 5.90 -4.36
N SER A 152 15.24 6.21 -3.37
CA SER A 152 15.96 5.17 -2.61
C SER A 152 14.99 4.30 -1.79
N TRP A 153 13.94 4.89 -1.18
CA TRP A 153 12.88 4.12 -0.55
C TRP A 153 12.08 3.31 -1.57
N THR A 154 11.74 3.92 -2.71
CA THR A 154 11.03 3.23 -3.79
C THR A 154 11.80 1.99 -4.26
N LEU A 155 13.13 2.09 -4.36
CA LEU A 155 13.99 0.95 -4.69
C LEU A 155 13.87 -0.18 -3.65
N GLN A 156 13.81 0.16 -2.35
CA GLN A 156 13.60 -0.84 -1.29
C GLN A 156 12.22 -1.52 -1.40
N GLU A 157 11.16 -0.77 -1.72
CA GLU A 157 9.81 -1.32 -1.91
C GLU A 157 9.75 -2.25 -3.14
N ILE A 158 10.43 -1.88 -4.24
CA ILE A 158 10.57 -2.71 -5.44
C ILE A 158 11.29 -4.03 -5.11
N ARG A 159 12.42 -3.97 -4.42
CA ARG A 159 13.20 -5.14 -4.02
C ARG A 159 12.43 -6.08 -3.08
N ALA A 160 11.57 -5.50 -2.24
CA ALA A 160 10.67 -6.25 -1.38
C ALA A 160 9.40 -6.75 -2.10
N GLY A 161 9.24 -6.50 -3.40
CA GLY A 161 8.07 -6.92 -4.15
C GLY A 161 6.77 -6.24 -3.71
N ARG A 162 6.82 -5.04 -3.14
CA ARG A 162 5.63 -4.32 -2.62
C ARG A 162 5.08 -3.36 -3.68
N PRO A 163 3.92 -3.67 -4.29
CA PRO A 163 3.37 -2.85 -5.35
C PRO A 163 2.66 -1.60 -4.82
N LEU A 164 2.85 -0.48 -5.48
CA LEU A 164 2.03 0.72 -5.30
C LEU A 164 1.13 0.92 -6.54
N ILE A 165 -0.18 0.76 -6.36
CA ILE A 165 -1.15 1.08 -7.41
C ILE A 165 -1.29 2.61 -7.45
N THR A 166 -1.00 3.18 -8.62
CA THR A 166 -1.09 4.63 -8.92
C THR A 166 -2.23 4.90 -9.90
N ALA A 167 -2.51 6.15 -10.22
CA ALA A 167 -3.50 6.52 -11.23
C ALA A 167 -3.23 5.85 -12.60
N ALA A 168 -1.95 5.66 -12.94
CA ALA A 168 -1.55 5.01 -14.19
C ALA A 168 -1.86 3.50 -14.23
N THR A 169 -2.00 2.86 -13.08
CA THR A 169 -2.21 1.40 -12.95
C THR A 169 -3.54 1.03 -12.30
N GLN A 170 -4.34 2.01 -11.88
CA GLN A 170 -5.67 1.82 -11.29
C GLN A 170 -6.61 1.06 -12.21
N ASP A 171 -7.41 0.14 -11.65
CA ASP A 171 -8.42 -0.69 -12.33
C ASP A 171 -7.87 -1.57 -13.48
N LYS A 172 -6.56 -1.87 -13.46
CA LYS A 172 -5.92 -2.74 -14.48
C LYS A 172 -5.75 -4.19 -14.01
N PHE A 173 -5.50 -4.42 -12.73
CA PHE A 173 -5.04 -5.72 -12.21
C PHE A 173 -5.96 -6.27 -11.13
N VAL A 174 -6.21 -7.57 -11.15
CA VAL A 174 -6.76 -8.27 -9.98
C VAL A 174 -5.65 -8.42 -8.92
N PRO A 175 -5.99 -8.56 -7.63
CA PRO A 175 -5.00 -8.66 -6.55
C PRO A 175 -3.89 -9.69 -6.77
N GLN A 176 -4.22 -10.85 -7.33
CA GLN A 176 -3.25 -11.90 -7.62
C GLN A 176 -2.22 -11.52 -8.68
N MET A 177 -2.57 -10.65 -9.63
CA MET A 177 -1.61 -10.21 -10.65
C MET A 177 -0.48 -9.37 -10.08
N VAL A 178 -0.71 -8.74 -8.92
CA VAL A 178 0.32 -7.97 -8.18
C VAL A 178 0.76 -8.68 -6.90
N ASN A 179 0.59 -10.00 -6.84
CA ASN A 179 1.00 -10.91 -5.77
C ASN A 179 0.37 -10.60 -4.40
N PHE A 180 -0.76 -9.90 -4.33
CA PHE A 180 -1.42 -9.57 -3.06
C PHE A 180 -1.92 -10.80 -2.29
N ASP A 181 -2.18 -11.91 -2.97
CA ASP A 181 -2.46 -13.20 -2.37
C ASP A 181 -1.25 -13.75 -1.60
N GLU A 182 -0.04 -13.63 -2.14
CA GLU A 182 1.22 -14.06 -1.54
C GLU A 182 1.71 -13.09 -0.46
N LEU A 183 1.52 -11.78 -0.68
CA LEU A 183 1.88 -10.72 0.26
C LEU A 183 0.91 -10.59 1.45
N GLY A 184 -0.11 -11.46 1.52
CA GLY A 184 -1.10 -11.43 2.60
C GLY A 184 -2.08 -10.26 2.52
N GLY A 185 -2.20 -9.59 1.37
CA GLY A 185 -3.14 -8.49 1.13
C GLY A 185 -4.57 -8.92 0.82
N VAL A 186 -4.82 -10.23 0.67
CA VAL A 186 -6.15 -10.82 0.45
C VAL A 186 -6.42 -11.88 1.49
N ASP A 187 -7.63 -11.88 2.04
CA ASP A 187 -8.13 -12.95 2.87
C ASP A 187 -9.32 -13.62 2.18
N PHE A 188 -9.15 -14.86 1.76
CA PHE A 188 -10.15 -15.61 1.02
C PHE A 188 -11.25 -16.21 1.92
N ARG A 189 -11.10 -16.16 3.23
CA ARG A 189 -12.04 -16.71 4.21
C ARG A 189 -12.87 -15.65 4.93
N LYS A 190 -12.58 -14.36 4.67
CA LYS A 190 -13.35 -13.25 5.24
C LYS A 190 -14.73 -13.09 4.57
N GLY A 191 -15.57 -12.24 5.17
CA GLY A 191 -16.87 -11.82 4.62
C GLY A 191 -16.79 -11.06 3.29
N CYS A 192 -17.94 -10.68 2.75
CA CYS A 192 -18.07 -10.07 1.43
C CYS A 192 -17.37 -8.69 1.32
N TYR A 193 -16.84 -8.41 0.13
CA TYR A 193 -16.31 -7.12 -0.28
C TYR A 193 -16.51 -6.91 -1.80
N PRO A 194 -16.46 -5.68 -2.32
CA PRO A 194 -16.65 -5.42 -3.75
C PRO A 194 -15.66 -6.19 -4.63
N GLY A 195 -16.16 -6.91 -5.63
CA GLY A 195 -15.37 -7.68 -6.57
C GLY A 195 -14.83 -9.03 -6.07
N GLN A 196 -15.21 -9.44 -4.84
CA GLN A 196 -14.76 -10.70 -4.24
C GLN A 196 -14.99 -11.93 -5.13
N GLU A 197 -16.11 -12.00 -5.84
CA GLU A 197 -16.43 -13.14 -6.71
C GLU A 197 -15.35 -13.35 -7.78
N ILE A 198 -14.90 -12.28 -8.42
CA ILE A 198 -13.86 -12.34 -9.45
C ILE A 198 -12.51 -12.71 -8.84
N VAL A 199 -12.18 -12.13 -7.68
CA VAL A 199 -10.92 -12.43 -6.95
C VAL A 199 -10.91 -13.89 -6.48
N ALA A 200 -11.99 -14.39 -5.90
CA ALA A 200 -12.12 -15.78 -5.48
C ALA A 200 -12.09 -16.75 -6.68
N ARG A 201 -12.76 -16.40 -7.79
CA ARG A 201 -12.71 -17.20 -9.01
C ARG A 201 -11.29 -17.32 -9.57
N ALA A 202 -10.51 -16.25 -9.57
CA ALA A 202 -9.11 -16.26 -9.99
C ALA A 202 -8.28 -17.22 -9.11
N GLN A 203 -8.58 -17.31 -7.81
CA GLN A 203 -7.89 -18.17 -6.86
C GLN A 203 -8.23 -19.66 -7.02
N TYR A 204 -9.52 -19.97 -7.15
CA TYR A 204 -10.00 -21.36 -7.02
C TYR A 204 -10.32 -22.04 -8.35
N ARG A 205 -10.62 -21.31 -9.40
CA ARG A 205 -11.10 -21.83 -10.68
C ARG A 205 -10.38 -21.26 -11.91
N GLY A 206 -9.55 -20.24 -11.73
CA GLY A 206 -8.81 -19.57 -12.80
C GLY A 206 -7.33 -19.88 -12.77
N GLN A 207 -6.68 -19.78 -13.92
CA GLN A 207 -5.22 -19.63 -13.98
C GLN A 207 -4.91 -18.14 -14.03
N VAL A 208 -4.14 -17.67 -13.07
CA VAL A 208 -3.57 -16.32 -13.14
C VAL A 208 -2.49 -16.35 -14.24
N LYS A 209 -2.81 -15.80 -15.41
CA LYS A 209 -1.92 -15.84 -16.58
C LYS A 209 -0.84 -14.76 -16.55
N ARG A 210 -0.85 -13.90 -15.56
CA ARG A 210 0.08 -12.79 -15.40
C ARG A 210 0.41 -12.61 -13.93
N ARG A 211 1.69 -12.41 -13.62
CA ARG A 211 2.16 -12.16 -12.26
C ARG A 211 3.17 -11.03 -12.24
N MET A 212 3.23 -10.33 -11.13
CA MET A 212 4.23 -9.30 -10.89
C MET A 212 5.58 -9.95 -10.59
N VAL A 213 6.61 -9.47 -11.26
CA VAL A 213 8.00 -9.87 -11.07
C VAL A 213 8.89 -8.65 -10.95
N GLY A 214 10.01 -8.80 -10.25
CA GLY A 214 11.11 -7.85 -10.30
C GLY A 214 11.85 -7.96 -11.63
N ALA A 215 12.23 -6.83 -12.20
CA ALA A 215 13.01 -6.77 -13.44
C ALA A 215 14.00 -5.60 -13.41
N ARG A 216 14.92 -5.59 -14.37
CA ARG A 216 15.88 -4.49 -14.57
C ARG A 216 15.77 -3.95 -15.99
N ALA A 217 15.89 -2.64 -16.10
CA ALA A 217 16.03 -1.94 -17.36
C ALA A 217 17.41 -1.28 -17.43
N PRO A 218 18.09 -1.31 -18.61
CA PRO A 218 19.40 -0.67 -18.76
C PRO A 218 19.31 0.85 -18.63
N ALA A 219 20.43 1.49 -18.39
CA ALA A 219 20.53 2.95 -18.37
C ALA A 219 20.03 3.56 -19.70
N GLY A 220 19.38 4.73 -19.61
CA GLY A 220 18.83 5.44 -20.77
C GLY A 220 17.41 5.01 -21.19
N VAL A 221 16.84 3.99 -20.54
CA VAL A 221 15.43 3.60 -20.74
C VAL A 221 14.57 4.33 -19.70
N ASP A 222 13.80 5.34 -20.12
CA ASP A 222 12.85 6.06 -19.26
C ASP A 222 11.55 5.24 -19.17
N LEU A 223 11.32 4.62 -18.04
CA LEU A 223 10.12 3.85 -17.73
C LEU A 223 9.31 4.52 -16.63
N ARG A 224 7.99 4.39 -16.75
CA ARG A 224 7.03 4.93 -15.76
C ARG A 224 5.93 3.91 -15.47
N PRO A 225 5.28 3.96 -14.30
CA PRO A 225 4.11 3.14 -14.01
C PRO A 225 3.06 3.21 -15.13
N GLY A 226 2.51 2.08 -15.49
CA GLY A 226 1.49 1.93 -16.54
C GLY A 226 2.02 1.74 -17.94
N GLN A 227 3.32 1.97 -18.21
CA GLN A 227 3.94 1.71 -19.51
C GLN A 227 4.18 0.23 -19.76
N GLU A 228 4.30 -0.11 -21.03
CA GLU A 228 4.67 -1.46 -21.44
C GLU A 228 6.18 -1.69 -21.29
N PHE A 229 6.54 -2.87 -20.80
CA PHE A 229 7.90 -3.35 -20.74
C PHE A 229 7.95 -4.85 -21.02
N LYS A 230 8.60 -5.27 -22.11
CA LYS A 230 8.78 -6.69 -22.51
C LYS A 230 7.47 -7.50 -22.50
N GLY A 231 6.36 -6.94 -23.01
CA GLY A 231 5.04 -7.58 -23.03
C GLY A 231 4.27 -7.55 -21.69
N GLY A 232 4.84 -6.92 -20.67
CA GLY A 232 4.22 -6.67 -19.37
C GLY A 232 3.83 -5.21 -19.17
N THR A 233 3.36 -4.90 -17.99
CA THR A 233 3.01 -3.51 -17.58
C THR A 233 3.78 -3.15 -16.33
N VAL A 234 4.52 -2.04 -16.37
CA VAL A 234 5.27 -1.50 -15.22
C VAL A 234 4.31 -1.07 -14.11
N ILE A 235 4.56 -1.55 -12.91
CA ILE A 235 3.84 -1.16 -11.67
C ILE A 235 4.58 -0.04 -10.98
N ASP A 236 5.89 -0.20 -10.80
CA ASP A 236 6.76 0.77 -10.15
C ASP A 236 8.18 0.66 -10.69
N VAL A 237 8.94 1.75 -10.61
CA VAL A 237 10.32 1.82 -11.11
C VAL A 237 11.13 2.80 -10.27
N ALA A 238 12.38 2.48 -10.02
CA ALA A 238 13.33 3.36 -9.34
C ALA A 238 14.72 3.27 -9.97
N PRO A 239 15.51 4.36 -9.94
CA PRO A 239 16.92 4.33 -10.32
C PRO A 239 17.71 3.31 -9.50
N ALA A 240 18.64 2.62 -10.15
CA ALA A 240 19.60 1.70 -9.56
C ALA A 240 20.98 1.96 -10.18
N GLU A 241 22.02 1.30 -9.63
CA GLU A 241 23.43 1.54 -9.99
C GLU A 241 23.69 1.47 -11.51
N ASP A 242 23.12 0.46 -12.19
CA ASP A 242 23.30 0.20 -13.64
C ASP A 242 22.01 0.38 -14.44
N GLY A 243 21.18 1.39 -14.12
CA GLY A 243 19.93 1.65 -14.82
C GLY A 243 18.74 1.80 -13.88
N SER A 244 17.72 0.95 -14.01
CA SER A 244 16.55 0.98 -13.14
C SER A 244 16.11 -0.42 -12.72
N GLU A 245 15.67 -0.55 -11.47
CA GLU A 245 14.92 -1.72 -11.00
C GLU A 245 13.42 -1.41 -11.03
N LEU A 246 12.60 -2.41 -11.34
CA LEU A 246 11.16 -2.21 -11.51
C LEU A 246 10.36 -3.45 -11.08
N LEU A 247 9.10 -3.22 -10.75
CA LEU A 247 8.07 -4.24 -10.67
C LEU A 247 7.22 -4.17 -11.93
N ALA A 248 6.99 -5.30 -12.59
CA ALA A 248 6.12 -5.37 -13.76
C ALA A 248 5.22 -6.60 -13.71
N VAL A 249 3.97 -6.45 -14.14
CA VAL A 249 3.05 -7.58 -14.33
C VAL A 249 3.31 -8.19 -15.69
N MET A 250 3.91 -9.38 -15.69
CA MET A 250 4.35 -10.11 -16.88
C MET A 250 3.44 -11.32 -17.16
N PRO A 251 3.32 -11.77 -18.41
CA PRO A 251 2.79 -13.10 -18.73
C PRO A 251 3.61 -14.19 -18.04
N ILE A 252 2.94 -15.27 -17.57
CA ILE A 252 3.56 -16.45 -17.00
C ILE A 252 3.74 -17.48 -18.12
#